data_03ceeb739ae04a951612e090fefd8cde
#
_entry.id   03ceeb739ae04a951612e090fefd8cde
#
_cell.length_a   1.000
_cell.length_b   1.000
_cell.length_c   1.000
_cell.angle_alpha   90.00
_cell.angle_beta   90.00
_cell.angle_gamma   90.00
#
_symmetry.space_group_name_H-M   'P 1'
#
loop_
_entity.id
_entity.type
_entity.pdbx_description
1 polymer ?
#
loop_
_entity_poly.entity_id
_entity_poly.type
_entity_poly.pdbx_seq_one_letter_code
_entity_poly.pdbx_strand_id
1 'polypeptide(L)'
;MSKKPVVLMVLDGYGISDKTEGNAIALANTPVMDQLKAEYPYVKGAASGLAVGLPDGQMGNSEVGHMNIGAGRIIYQELTRITKSIQDGDFFENAEMLEAIENCKKNNSDLHVWGLLSSGGVHSHNTHLYAILELCKKHNFENVYVHPFFDGRDTAPASGKGFLEELIAEMKKIGVGKVASLSGRYYAMDRDNRWDRVEL
;
A
#
# COMPACT_ATOMS: atom_id res chain seq x y z
N MET A 1 6.11 44.89 14.47
CA MET A 1 4.91 44.14 14.85
C MET A 1 5.37 43.00 15.76
N SER A 2 4.84 42.89 16.98
CA SER A 2 5.14 41.75 17.86
C SER A 2 4.47 40.50 17.27
N LYS A 3 5.25 39.44 17.05
CA LYS A 3 4.75 38.16 16.61
C LYS A 3 3.85 37.58 17.73
N LYS A 4 2.58 37.32 17.44
CA LYS A 4 1.70 36.61 18.36
C LYS A 4 1.99 35.11 18.26
N PRO A 5 2.22 34.41 19.37
CA PRO A 5 2.43 32.96 19.34
C PRO A 5 1.15 32.24 18.91
N VAL A 6 1.32 31.15 18.16
CA VAL A 6 0.23 30.20 17.83
C VAL A 6 0.58 28.88 18.49
N VAL A 7 -0.38 28.29 19.18
CA VAL A 7 -0.25 26.97 19.82
C VAL A 7 -1.10 25.97 19.06
N LEU A 8 -0.47 24.91 18.55
CA LEU A 8 -1.16 23.74 18.04
C LEU A 8 -1.14 22.65 19.12
N MET A 9 -2.31 22.23 19.55
CA MET A 9 -2.44 21.14 20.52
C MET A 9 -3.05 19.92 19.85
N VAL A 10 -2.29 18.83 19.76
CA VAL A 10 -2.75 17.55 19.21
C VAL A 10 -3.09 16.63 20.38
N LEU A 11 -4.37 16.29 20.52
CA LEU A 11 -4.86 15.33 21.51
C LEU A 11 -4.95 13.95 20.81
N ASP A 12 -3.81 13.28 20.69
CA ASP A 12 -3.70 12.00 20.00
C ASP A 12 -4.56 10.92 20.69
N GLY A 13 -5.36 10.19 19.90
CA GLY A 13 -6.31 9.22 20.41
C GLY A 13 -7.63 9.80 20.92
N TYR A 14 -7.80 11.14 20.95
CA TYR A 14 -9.04 11.80 21.38
C TYR A 14 -10.06 11.82 20.23
N GLY A 15 -10.62 10.63 19.91
CA GLY A 15 -11.58 10.46 18.83
C GLY A 15 -13.01 10.89 19.18
N ILE A 16 -13.87 10.96 18.16
CA ILE A 16 -15.27 11.31 18.29
C ILE A 16 -16.11 10.06 18.05
N SER A 17 -16.97 9.74 19.00
CA SER A 17 -17.94 8.65 18.89
C SER A 17 -19.15 8.96 19.75
N ASP A 18 -20.36 8.66 19.23
CA ASP A 18 -21.62 8.80 19.96
C ASP A 18 -21.89 7.61 20.89
N LYS A 19 -21.07 6.54 20.82
CA LYS A 19 -21.15 5.39 21.73
C LYS A 19 -20.61 5.78 23.09
N THR A 20 -21.34 5.43 24.15
CA THR A 20 -20.93 5.64 25.55
C THR A 20 -20.26 4.42 26.15
N GLU A 21 -20.66 3.21 25.74
CA GLU A 21 -20.08 1.97 26.24
C GLU A 21 -18.58 1.87 25.86
N GLY A 22 -17.71 1.71 26.85
CA GLY A 22 -16.27 1.65 26.68
C GLY A 22 -15.62 2.97 26.22
N ASN A 23 -16.34 4.09 26.24
CA ASN A 23 -15.87 5.39 25.77
C ASN A 23 -15.64 6.36 26.95
N ALA A 24 -14.43 6.39 27.47
CA ALA A 24 -14.07 7.26 28.58
C ALA A 24 -14.25 8.76 28.25
N ILE A 25 -14.06 9.17 27.01
CA ILE A 25 -14.23 10.56 26.56
C ILE A 25 -15.69 10.97 26.66
N ALA A 26 -16.61 10.13 26.17
CA ALA A 26 -18.05 10.41 26.23
C ALA A 26 -18.62 10.38 27.64
N LEU A 27 -18.01 9.64 28.55
CA LEU A 27 -18.45 9.51 29.95
C LEU A 27 -17.81 10.55 30.87
N ALA A 28 -16.72 11.20 30.45
CA ALA A 28 -16.04 12.19 31.27
C ALA A 28 -16.79 13.52 31.31
N ASN A 29 -16.66 14.24 32.41
CA ASN A 29 -17.11 15.62 32.52
C ASN A 29 -16.06 16.55 31.87
N THR A 30 -16.37 17.09 30.69
CA THR A 30 -15.44 17.86 29.84
C THR A 30 -15.93 19.29 29.57
N PRO A 31 -16.24 20.11 30.62
CA PRO A 31 -16.91 21.40 30.41
C PRO A 31 -16.15 22.36 29.51
N VAL A 32 -14.80 22.36 29.56
CA VAL A 32 -13.99 23.23 28.70
C VAL A 32 -14.03 22.78 27.24
N MET A 33 -13.97 21.48 26.98
CA MET A 33 -14.05 20.96 25.61
C MET A 33 -15.45 21.18 25.03
N ASP A 34 -16.47 21.04 25.86
CA ASP A 34 -17.85 21.28 25.44
C ASP A 34 -18.10 22.75 25.10
N GLN A 35 -17.57 23.67 25.94
CA GLN A 35 -17.61 25.10 25.67
C GLN A 35 -16.84 25.44 24.37
N LEU A 36 -15.62 24.92 24.17
CA LEU A 36 -14.84 25.15 22.96
C LEU A 36 -15.58 24.70 21.69
N LYS A 37 -16.22 23.54 21.73
CA LYS A 37 -17.02 23.04 20.60
C LYS A 37 -18.26 23.89 20.31
N ALA A 38 -18.83 24.51 21.33
CA ALA A 38 -20.05 25.34 21.20
C ALA A 38 -19.72 26.76 20.71
N GLU A 39 -18.64 27.35 21.16
CA GLU A 39 -18.35 28.78 20.96
C GLU A 39 -17.36 29.06 19.82
N TYR A 40 -16.56 28.07 19.40
CA TYR A 40 -15.51 28.24 18.38
C TYR A 40 -15.77 27.37 17.14
N PRO A 41 -15.15 27.72 15.98
CA PRO A 41 -15.26 26.89 14.79
C PRO A 41 -14.81 25.45 15.05
N TYR A 42 -15.68 24.50 14.74
CA TYR A 42 -15.46 23.08 14.95
C TYR A 42 -15.78 22.28 13.68
N VAL A 43 -14.86 21.42 13.29
CA VAL A 43 -15.02 20.51 12.14
C VAL A 43 -14.59 19.10 12.52
N LYS A 44 -15.27 18.11 11.92
CA LYS A 44 -14.86 16.70 12.03
C LYS A 44 -13.91 16.37 10.88
N GLY A 45 -12.73 15.86 11.21
CA GLY A 45 -11.77 15.35 10.24
C GLY A 45 -11.83 13.83 10.15
N ALA A 46 -11.64 13.28 8.95
CA ALA A 46 -11.43 11.85 8.78
C ALA A 46 -10.03 11.46 9.27
N ALA A 47 -9.92 10.31 9.96
CA ALA A 47 -8.67 9.82 10.52
C ALA A 47 -8.33 8.39 10.03
N SER A 48 -8.90 7.95 8.91
CA SER A 48 -8.71 6.61 8.35
C SER A 48 -8.76 6.61 6.82
N GLY A 49 -8.29 5.54 6.22
CA GLY A 49 -8.37 5.29 4.78
C GLY A 49 -7.67 6.35 3.94
N LEU A 50 -8.19 6.61 2.76
CA LEU A 50 -7.59 7.53 1.78
C LEU A 50 -7.44 8.96 2.29
N ALA A 51 -8.29 9.38 3.22
CA ALA A 51 -8.22 10.72 3.81
C ALA A 51 -6.94 10.98 4.61
N VAL A 52 -6.24 9.93 5.01
CA VAL A 52 -4.94 10.00 5.70
C VAL A 52 -3.82 9.29 4.95
N GLY A 53 -4.06 8.92 3.69
CA GLY A 53 -3.04 8.31 2.83
C GLY A 53 -2.88 6.80 2.98
N LEU A 54 -3.84 6.13 3.61
CA LEU A 54 -3.89 4.67 3.76
C LEU A 54 -4.87 4.03 2.77
N PRO A 55 -4.79 2.72 2.54
CA PRO A 55 -5.82 2.00 1.78
C PRO A 55 -7.22 2.25 2.35
N ASP A 56 -8.23 2.19 1.49
CA ASP A 56 -9.62 2.38 1.92
C ASP A 56 -10.02 1.34 2.97
N GLY A 57 -10.78 1.79 3.98
CA GLY A 57 -11.17 0.95 5.11
C GLY A 57 -10.08 0.68 6.17
N GLN A 58 -8.84 1.06 5.93
CA GLN A 58 -7.76 0.88 6.91
C GLN A 58 -7.85 1.97 8.00
N MET A 59 -7.80 1.54 9.27
CA MET A 59 -7.77 2.44 10.41
C MET A 59 -6.47 3.25 10.42
N GLY A 60 -6.58 4.56 10.71
CA GLY A 60 -5.42 5.43 10.86
C GLY A 60 -4.59 5.11 12.11
N ASN A 61 -3.43 5.75 12.16
CA ASN A 61 -2.53 5.67 13.31
C ASN A 61 -1.83 7.03 13.54
N SER A 62 -1.11 7.14 14.65
CA SER A 62 -0.45 8.37 15.04
C SER A 62 0.58 8.85 14.01
N GLU A 63 1.34 7.95 13.41
CA GLU A 63 2.39 8.28 12.44
C GLU A 63 1.81 8.99 11.21
N VAL A 64 0.81 8.38 10.55
CA VAL A 64 0.21 9.00 9.35
C VAL A 64 -0.55 10.28 9.69
N GLY A 65 -1.20 10.36 10.86
CA GLY A 65 -1.91 11.56 11.31
C GLY A 65 -0.98 12.74 11.51
N HIS A 66 0.11 12.56 12.26
CA HIS A 66 1.12 13.60 12.50
C HIS A 66 1.85 13.99 11.21
N MET A 67 2.15 13.02 10.32
CA MET A 67 2.76 13.30 9.04
C MET A 67 1.88 14.21 8.18
N ASN A 68 0.59 13.95 8.10
CA ASN A 68 -0.36 14.77 7.35
C ASN A 68 -0.53 16.18 7.94
N ILE A 69 -0.59 16.29 9.28
CA ILE A 69 -0.64 17.58 9.98
C ILE A 69 0.64 18.39 9.68
N GLY A 70 1.80 17.76 9.81
CA GLY A 70 3.09 18.43 9.57
C GLY A 70 3.29 18.85 8.12
N ALA A 71 2.83 18.06 7.17
CA ALA A 71 2.92 18.35 5.74
C ALA A 71 1.86 19.33 5.24
N GLY A 72 0.77 19.53 5.98
CA GLY A 72 -0.39 20.33 5.55
C GLY A 72 -1.13 19.76 4.33
N ARG A 73 -0.95 18.49 4.04
CA ARG A 73 -1.59 17.74 2.94
C ARG A 73 -1.62 16.25 3.22
N ILE A 74 -2.42 15.51 2.45
CA ILE A 74 -2.41 14.05 2.51
C ILE A 74 -1.08 13.52 1.97
N ILE A 75 -0.41 12.69 2.76
CA ILE A 75 0.78 11.92 2.37
C ILE A 75 0.35 10.47 2.17
N TYR A 76 0.27 10.05 0.92
CA TYR A 76 -0.04 8.66 0.61
C TYR A 76 1.11 7.75 1.01
N GLN A 77 0.80 6.70 1.77
CA GLN A 77 1.75 5.62 2.06
C GLN A 77 2.08 4.85 0.78
N GLU A 78 3.23 4.19 0.72
CA GLU A 78 3.75 3.59 -0.53
C GLU A 78 2.74 2.70 -1.25
N LEU A 79 2.08 1.78 -0.55
CA LEU A 79 1.06 0.92 -1.13
C LEU A 79 -0.07 1.73 -1.79
N THR A 80 -0.60 2.70 -1.05
CA THR A 80 -1.69 3.56 -1.53
C THR A 80 -1.24 4.46 -2.68
N ARG A 81 -0.01 4.97 -2.62
CA ARG A 81 0.60 5.81 -3.66
C ARG A 81 0.71 5.05 -4.98
N ILE A 82 1.22 3.82 -4.94
CA ILE A 82 1.33 2.98 -6.14
C ILE A 82 -0.06 2.63 -6.67
N THR A 83 -0.98 2.20 -5.81
CA THR A 83 -2.37 1.90 -6.22
C THR A 83 -3.03 3.10 -6.88
N LYS A 84 -2.86 4.30 -6.29
CA LYS A 84 -3.41 5.52 -6.85
C LYS A 84 -2.76 5.87 -8.20
N SER A 85 -1.46 5.75 -8.33
CA SER A 85 -0.72 5.97 -9.58
C SER A 85 -1.21 5.05 -10.71
N ILE A 86 -1.55 3.79 -10.39
CA ILE A 86 -2.16 2.87 -11.35
C ILE A 86 -3.55 3.36 -11.78
N GLN A 87 -4.36 3.79 -10.81
CA GLN A 87 -5.72 4.29 -11.07
C GLN A 87 -5.73 5.60 -11.88
N ASP A 88 -4.82 6.51 -11.57
CA ASP A 88 -4.67 7.81 -12.25
C ASP A 88 -3.99 7.66 -13.63
N GLY A 89 -3.27 6.56 -13.86
CA GLY A 89 -2.63 6.23 -15.14
C GLY A 89 -1.17 6.61 -15.26
N ASP A 90 -0.63 7.45 -14.39
CA ASP A 90 0.76 7.91 -14.40
C ASP A 90 1.78 6.79 -14.12
N PHE A 91 1.35 5.70 -13.46
CA PHE A 91 2.14 4.47 -13.34
C PHE A 91 2.65 3.95 -14.68
N PHE A 92 1.81 4.04 -15.71
CA PHE A 92 2.12 3.54 -17.06
C PHE A 92 3.04 4.48 -17.86
N GLU A 93 3.40 5.62 -17.29
CA GLU A 93 4.33 6.60 -17.85
C GLU A 93 5.65 6.68 -17.05
N ASN A 94 5.85 5.76 -16.11
CA ASN A 94 7.06 5.73 -15.27
C ASN A 94 8.30 5.48 -16.12
N ALA A 95 9.21 6.46 -16.15
CA ALA A 95 10.36 6.48 -17.04
C ALA A 95 11.33 5.31 -16.79
N GLU A 96 11.56 4.95 -15.53
CA GLU A 96 12.49 3.88 -15.15
C GLU A 96 11.96 2.49 -15.56
N MET A 97 10.65 2.27 -15.44
CA MET A 97 10.02 1.02 -15.89
C MET A 97 10.02 0.93 -17.41
N LEU A 98 9.77 2.04 -18.10
CA LEU A 98 9.82 2.11 -19.56
C LEU A 98 11.25 1.89 -20.08
N GLU A 99 12.26 2.46 -19.43
CA GLU A 99 13.67 2.22 -19.77
C GLU A 99 14.03 0.75 -19.64
N ALA A 100 13.57 0.05 -18.60
CA ALA A 100 13.79 -1.38 -18.44
C ALA A 100 13.21 -2.20 -19.61
N ILE A 101 11.98 -1.89 -20.03
CA ILE A 101 11.32 -2.53 -21.19
C ILE A 101 12.11 -2.26 -22.48
N GLU A 102 12.49 -1.00 -22.73
CA GLU A 102 13.23 -0.63 -23.92
C GLU A 102 14.64 -1.25 -23.93
N ASN A 103 15.28 -1.37 -22.77
CA ASN A 103 16.55 -2.10 -22.64
C ASN A 103 16.41 -3.58 -23.05
N CYS A 104 15.33 -4.24 -22.59
CA CYS A 104 15.03 -5.62 -22.98
C CYS A 104 14.80 -5.75 -24.50
N LYS A 105 14.03 -4.84 -25.09
CA LYS A 105 13.82 -4.82 -26.55
C LYS A 105 15.11 -4.64 -27.33
N LYS A 106 15.92 -3.65 -26.92
CA LYS A 106 17.19 -3.34 -27.58
C LYS A 106 18.17 -4.50 -27.56
N ASN A 107 18.22 -5.26 -26.46
CA ASN A 107 19.15 -6.36 -26.28
C ASN A 107 18.56 -7.73 -26.63
N ASN A 108 17.30 -7.78 -27.09
CA ASN A 108 16.55 -9.02 -27.32
C ASN A 108 16.61 -9.97 -26.11
N SER A 109 16.36 -9.41 -24.93
CA SER A 109 16.41 -10.12 -23.66
C SER A 109 15.03 -10.16 -22.99
N ASP A 110 14.89 -10.99 -21.98
CA ASP A 110 13.68 -11.18 -21.22
C ASP A 110 13.60 -10.21 -20.04
N LEU A 111 12.38 -9.87 -19.62
CA LEU A 111 12.12 -9.15 -18.38
C LEU A 111 11.69 -10.13 -17.30
N HIS A 112 12.42 -10.16 -16.20
CA HIS A 112 12.10 -10.97 -15.03
C HIS A 112 11.52 -10.11 -13.91
N VAL A 113 10.33 -10.48 -13.46
CA VAL A 113 9.60 -9.80 -12.37
C VAL A 113 9.42 -10.79 -11.22
N TRP A 114 9.85 -10.43 -10.03
CA TRP A 114 9.77 -11.28 -8.86
C TRP A 114 9.29 -10.52 -7.61
N GLY A 115 8.64 -11.22 -6.70
CA GLY A 115 8.12 -10.64 -5.47
C GLY A 115 7.03 -11.47 -4.82
N LEU A 116 6.54 -10.99 -3.70
CA LEU A 116 5.48 -11.65 -2.94
C LEU A 116 4.15 -11.55 -3.69
N LEU A 117 3.48 -12.67 -3.88
CA LEU A 117 2.20 -12.77 -4.57
C LEU A 117 1.06 -12.95 -3.56
N SER A 118 0.44 -11.86 -3.17
CA SER A 118 -0.78 -11.86 -2.36
C SER A 118 -1.50 -10.52 -2.38
N SER A 119 -2.67 -10.46 -1.77
CA SER A 119 -3.42 -9.23 -1.50
C SER A 119 -3.13 -8.65 -0.11
N GLY A 120 -2.13 -9.16 0.60
CA GLY A 120 -1.84 -8.76 1.99
C GLY A 120 -1.41 -7.31 2.17
N GLY A 121 -0.79 -6.72 1.14
CA GLY A 121 -0.47 -5.29 1.12
C GLY A 121 0.66 -4.84 2.06
N VAL A 122 1.37 -5.78 2.70
CA VAL A 122 2.47 -5.45 3.62
C VAL A 122 3.77 -5.23 2.85
N HIS A 123 4.12 -6.13 1.93
CA HIS A 123 5.34 -6.06 1.11
C HIS A 123 5.04 -5.76 -0.34
N SER A 124 3.88 -6.17 -0.84
CA SER A 124 3.41 -6.01 -2.21
C SER A 124 1.90 -6.20 -2.28
N HIS A 125 1.34 -5.95 -3.44
CA HIS A 125 -0.06 -6.28 -3.74
C HIS A 125 -0.14 -6.87 -5.15
N ASN A 126 -0.90 -7.96 -5.33
CA ASN A 126 -1.04 -8.65 -6.60
C ASN A 126 -1.48 -7.74 -7.76
N THR A 127 -2.35 -6.75 -7.50
CA THR A 127 -2.80 -5.79 -8.52
C THR A 127 -1.66 -4.92 -9.07
N HIS A 128 -0.59 -4.67 -8.28
CA HIS A 128 0.58 -3.94 -8.77
C HIS A 128 1.37 -4.78 -9.79
N LEU A 129 1.47 -6.09 -9.55
CA LEU A 129 2.07 -7.02 -10.53
C LEU A 129 1.25 -7.03 -11.83
N TYR A 130 -0.08 -7.07 -11.74
CA TYR A 130 -0.94 -7.03 -12.93
C TYR A 130 -0.73 -5.74 -13.72
N ALA A 131 -0.58 -4.60 -13.05
CA ALA A 131 -0.26 -3.34 -13.70
C ALA A 131 1.09 -3.35 -14.43
N ILE A 132 2.11 -4.05 -13.91
CA ILE A 132 3.39 -4.25 -14.62
C ILE A 132 3.17 -5.05 -15.90
N LEU A 133 2.37 -6.11 -15.85
CA LEU A 133 2.06 -6.90 -17.04
C LEU A 133 1.28 -6.08 -18.08
N GLU A 134 0.32 -5.27 -17.63
CA GLU A 134 -0.41 -4.33 -18.50
C GLU A 134 0.51 -3.28 -19.12
N LEU A 135 1.48 -2.76 -18.36
CA LEU A 135 2.50 -1.84 -18.86
C LEU A 135 3.30 -2.50 -20.00
N CYS A 136 3.77 -3.73 -19.79
CA CYS A 136 4.48 -4.49 -20.83
C CYS A 136 3.61 -4.70 -22.08
N LYS A 137 2.32 -5.02 -21.90
CA LYS A 137 1.36 -5.18 -23.02
C LYS A 137 1.16 -3.88 -23.80
N LYS A 138 0.98 -2.75 -23.10
CA LYS A 138 0.83 -1.42 -23.73
C LYS A 138 2.05 -1.06 -24.58
N HIS A 139 3.24 -1.53 -24.21
CA HIS A 139 4.48 -1.29 -24.94
C HIS A 139 4.85 -2.43 -25.91
N ASN A 140 3.93 -3.36 -26.23
CA ASN A 140 4.16 -4.49 -27.13
C ASN A 140 5.39 -5.32 -26.74
N PHE A 141 5.56 -5.59 -25.45
CA PHE A 141 6.63 -6.43 -24.92
C PHE A 141 6.04 -7.67 -24.24
N GLU A 142 6.32 -8.86 -24.78
CA GLU A 142 5.67 -10.11 -24.37
C GLU A 142 6.63 -11.08 -23.63
N ASN A 143 7.92 -10.85 -23.70
CA ASN A 143 8.94 -11.70 -23.06
C ASN A 143 9.08 -11.38 -21.56
N VAL A 144 8.02 -11.64 -20.79
CA VAL A 144 7.95 -11.35 -19.38
C VAL A 144 7.82 -12.65 -18.58
N TYR A 145 8.72 -12.85 -17.62
CA TYR A 145 8.76 -14.00 -16.75
C TYR A 145 8.55 -13.58 -15.29
N VAL A 146 7.58 -14.20 -14.63
CA VAL A 146 7.22 -13.88 -13.23
C VAL A 146 7.70 -15.00 -12.31
N HIS A 147 8.30 -14.61 -11.20
CA HIS A 147 8.81 -15.47 -10.15
C HIS A 147 8.07 -15.17 -8.84
N PRO A 148 6.84 -15.68 -8.64
CA PRO A 148 6.06 -15.39 -7.46
C PRO A 148 6.65 -16.03 -6.20
N PHE A 149 6.66 -15.27 -5.10
CA PHE A 149 6.88 -15.80 -3.76
C PHE A 149 5.52 -15.93 -3.05
N PHE A 150 5.22 -17.13 -2.55
CA PHE A 150 3.98 -17.37 -1.81
C PHE A 150 4.06 -16.79 -0.41
N ASP A 151 2.96 -16.18 0.02
CA ASP A 151 2.85 -15.49 1.30
C ASP A 151 2.63 -16.46 2.46
N GLY A 152 1.40 -16.66 2.88
CA GLY A 152 1.02 -17.54 4.00
C GLY A 152 1.34 -16.97 5.38
N ARG A 153 1.71 -15.68 5.48
CA ARG A 153 1.95 -14.94 6.72
C ARG A 153 1.06 -13.70 6.83
N ASP A 154 1.07 -12.86 5.82
CA ASP A 154 0.21 -11.67 5.76
C ASP A 154 -1.17 -12.02 5.20
N THR A 155 -1.30 -13.21 4.64
CA THR A 155 -2.53 -13.88 4.21
C THR A 155 -2.59 -15.31 4.77
N ALA A 156 -3.73 -15.98 4.60
CA ALA A 156 -3.93 -17.33 5.12
C ALA A 156 -2.85 -18.33 4.61
N PRO A 157 -2.31 -19.23 5.44
CA PRO A 157 -1.19 -20.11 5.08
C PRO A 157 -1.41 -20.95 3.82
N ALA A 158 -2.64 -21.34 3.50
CA ALA A 158 -2.97 -22.16 2.33
C ALA A 158 -3.46 -21.37 1.12
N SER A 159 -3.40 -20.01 1.14
CA SER A 159 -3.97 -19.17 0.08
C SER A 159 -3.12 -19.08 -1.19
N GLY A 160 -1.86 -19.50 -1.16
CA GLY A 160 -0.91 -19.33 -2.28
C GLY A 160 -1.40 -19.92 -3.60
N LYS A 161 -2.07 -21.08 -3.56
CA LYS A 161 -2.66 -21.70 -4.76
C LYS A 161 -3.68 -20.79 -5.43
N GLY A 162 -4.59 -20.18 -4.64
CA GLY A 162 -5.62 -19.28 -5.16
C GLY A 162 -5.01 -18.03 -5.82
N PHE A 163 -3.99 -17.42 -5.22
CA PHE A 163 -3.29 -16.29 -5.81
C PHE A 163 -2.54 -16.65 -7.10
N LEU A 164 -1.99 -17.87 -7.18
CA LEU A 164 -1.36 -18.33 -8.41
C LEU A 164 -2.39 -18.55 -9.54
N GLU A 165 -3.53 -19.15 -9.23
CA GLU A 165 -4.62 -19.35 -10.18
C GLU A 165 -5.15 -18.00 -10.70
N GLU A 166 -5.31 -17.01 -9.81
CA GLU A 166 -5.68 -15.64 -10.15
C GLU A 166 -4.63 -15.00 -11.08
N LEU A 167 -3.34 -15.09 -10.74
CA LEU A 167 -2.26 -14.57 -11.57
C LEU A 167 -2.28 -15.17 -12.97
N ILE A 168 -2.44 -16.49 -13.09
CA ILE A 168 -2.51 -17.18 -14.39
C ILE A 168 -3.72 -16.69 -15.20
N ALA A 169 -4.85 -16.48 -14.55
CA ALA A 169 -6.04 -15.94 -15.21
C ALA A 169 -5.84 -14.51 -15.71
N GLU A 170 -5.23 -13.63 -14.90
CA GLU A 170 -4.91 -12.26 -15.29
C GLU A 170 -3.84 -12.21 -16.40
N MET A 171 -2.80 -13.03 -16.34
CA MET A 171 -1.83 -13.18 -17.44
C MET A 171 -2.51 -13.56 -18.76
N LYS A 172 -3.45 -14.52 -18.71
CA LYS A 172 -4.21 -14.93 -19.91
C LYS A 172 -5.08 -13.80 -20.43
N LYS A 173 -5.73 -13.04 -19.58
CA LYS A 173 -6.59 -11.90 -19.93
C LYS A 173 -5.78 -10.75 -20.54
N ILE A 174 -4.64 -10.40 -19.94
CA ILE A 174 -3.73 -9.35 -20.41
C ILE A 174 -3.00 -9.80 -21.70
N GLY A 175 -2.73 -11.09 -21.81
CA GLY A 175 -1.99 -11.69 -22.94
C GLY A 175 -0.46 -11.55 -22.81
N VAL A 176 0.05 -11.30 -21.61
CA VAL A 176 1.49 -11.16 -21.31
C VAL A 176 1.81 -11.87 -20.02
N GLY A 177 3.02 -12.42 -19.94
CA GLY A 177 3.59 -13.03 -18.75
C GLY A 177 3.54 -14.56 -18.77
N LYS A 178 4.58 -15.14 -18.16
CA LYS A 178 4.69 -16.59 -17.92
C LYS A 178 5.24 -16.79 -16.51
N VAL A 179 4.69 -17.75 -15.77
CA VAL A 179 5.29 -18.15 -14.49
C VAL A 179 6.55 -18.95 -14.77
N ALA A 180 7.69 -18.50 -14.26
CA ALA A 180 8.99 -19.10 -14.52
C ALA A 180 9.49 -19.96 -13.35
N SER A 181 9.27 -19.52 -12.11
CA SER A 181 9.60 -20.29 -10.90
C SER A 181 8.61 -19.99 -9.80
N LEU A 182 8.57 -20.83 -8.78
CA LEU A 182 7.75 -20.66 -7.58
C LEU A 182 8.63 -20.87 -6.35
N SER A 183 8.48 -20.00 -5.36
CA SER A 183 9.12 -20.15 -4.06
C SER A 183 8.18 -19.69 -2.95
N GLY A 184 8.35 -20.22 -1.75
CA GLY A 184 7.69 -19.70 -0.56
C GLY A 184 8.53 -18.57 0.07
N ARG A 185 7.87 -17.60 0.70
CA ARG A 185 8.57 -16.53 1.44
C ARG A 185 9.47 -17.06 2.56
N TYR A 186 9.18 -18.25 3.07
CA TYR A 186 10.02 -18.91 4.06
C TYR A 186 11.47 -19.08 3.59
N TYR A 187 11.67 -19.31 2.30
CA TYR A 187 12.97 -19.42 1.65
C TYR A 187 13.40 -18.06 1.05
N ALA A 188 12.58 -17.50 0.19
CA ALA A 188 12.93 -16.32 -0.61
C ALA A 188 13.06 -15.03 0.20
N MET A 189 12.48 -14.96 1.40
CA MET A 189 12.47 -13.75 2.25
C MET A 189 13.08 -14.03 3.63
N ASP A 190 14.02 -14.95 3.75
CA ASP A 190 14.73 -15.16 5.01
C ASP A 190 15.49 -13.89 5.42
N ARG A 191 15.37 -13.54 6.70
CA ARG A 191 16.08 -12.40 7.32
C ARG A 191 16.70 -12.78 8.67
N ASP A 192 16.78 -14.08 8.93
CA ASP A 192 17.29 -14.62 10.19
C ASP A 192 18.65 -15.30 10.02
N ASN A 193 19.31 -15.09 8.86
CA ASN A 193 20.60 -15.69 8.48
C ASN A 193 20.56 -17.23 8.49
N ARG A 194 19.44 -17.79 8.06
CA ARG A 194 19.25 -19.23 7.91
C ARG A 194 19.76 -19.66 6.53
N TRP A 195 21.07 -19.83 6.45
CA TRP A 195 21.77 -20.17 5.19
C TRP A 195 21.30 -21.48 4.58
N ASP A 196 20.89 -22.43 5.43
CA ASP A 196 20.23 -23.67 5.03
C ASP A 196 18.95 -23.47 4.18
N ARG A 197 18.30 -22.32 4.29
CA ARG A 197 17.15 -21.95 3.46
C ARG A 197 17.55 -21.24 2.16
N VAL A 198 18.67 -20.57 2.16
CA VAL A 198 19.16 -19.80 1.01
C VAL A 198 19.85 -20.70 -0.01
N GLU A 199 20.39 -21.84 0.43
CA GLU A 199 21.08 -22.82 -0.40
C GLU A 199 20.13 -23.76 -1.18
N LEU A 200 18.82 -23.72 -0.90
CA LEU A 200 17.79 -24.52 -1.58
C LEU A 200 17.24 -23.81 -2.82
#